data_09e17907827865ad8ef17f49098e94ee
#
_entry.id   09e17907827865ad8ef17f49098e94ee
#
_cell.length_a   1.000
_cell.length_b   1.000
_cell.length_c   1.000
_cell.angle_alpha   90.00
_cell.angle_beta   90.00
_cell.angle_gamma   90.00
#
_symmetry.space_group_name_H-M   'P 1'
#
loop_
_entity.id
_entity.type
_entity.pdbx_description
1 polymer ?
#
loop_
_entity_poly.entity_id
_entity_poly.type
_entity_poly.pdbx_seq_one_letter_code
_entity_poly.pdbx_strand_id
1 'polypeptide(L)'
;MIVRLNSEDKTLLIKQILTYNNTSNDTIKYIILNDWNNAYSSKTSALAKRFSDEFSRAFHLASDSDRGKTTINSISDSNFENIAWERPNDIVDLLKINLNTPILPCSKQTITLFY
;
A
#
# COMPACT_ATOMS: atom_id res chain seq x y z
N MET A 1 -3.88 12.93 6.38
CA MET A 1 -4.63 11.68 6.20
C MET A 1 -6.04 11.86 6.77
N ILE A 2 -7.07 11.41 6.06
CA ILE A 2 -8.48 11.42 6.50
C ILE A 2 -8.93 9.95 6.52
N VAL A 3 -9.54 9.53 7.63
CA VAL A 3 -10.03 8.16 7.82
C VAL A 3 -11.51 8.22 8.18
N ARG A 4 -12.33 7.40 7.53
CA ARG A 4 -13.74 7.21 7.84
C ARG A 4 -14.00 5.73 8.12
N LEU A 5 -14.59 5.44 9.28
CA LEU A 5 -15.01 4.10 9.63
C LEU A 5 -16.43 3.84 9.06
N ASN A 6 -16.54 2.76 8.30
CA ASN A 6 -17.84 2.16 8.00
C ASN A 6 -18.05 0.97 8.94
N SER A 7 -18.88 1.16 9.95
CA SER A 7 -19.13 0.15 10.99
C SER A 7 -19.98 -1.03 10.49
N GLU A 8 -20.79 -0.85 9.46
CA GLU A 8 -21.63 -1.90 8.89
C GLU A 8 -20.77 -2.94 8.17
N ASP A 9 -19.86 -2.46 7.32
CA ASP A 9 -18.94 -3.32 6.54
C ASP A 9 -17.62 -3.61 7.27
N LYS A 10 -17.41 -3.03 8.47
CA LYS A 10 -16.16 -3.11 9.24
C LYS A 10 -14.93 -2.68 8.41
N THR A 11 -15.10 -1.63 7.60
CA THR A 11 -14.06 -1.11 6.71
C THR A 11 -13.63 0.29 7.09
N LEU A 12 -12.40 0.63 6.76
CA LEU A 12 -11.85 1.99 6.83
C LEU A 12 -11.69 2.54 5.42
N LEU A 13 -12.31 3.68 5.13
CA LEU A 13 -12.08 4.44 3.91
C LEU A 13 -11.03 5.50 4.20
N ILE A 14 -9.92 5.43 3.52
CA ILE A 14 -8.76 6.26 3.82
C ILE A 14 -8.38 7.10 2.60
N LYS A 15 -8.28 8.42 2.81
CA LYS A 15 -7.62 9.35 1.90
C LYS A 15 -6.28 9.75 2.51
N GLN A 16 -5.19 9.41 1.85
CA GLN A 16 -3.85 9.77 2.26
C GLN A 16 -3.20 10.67 1.21
N ILE A 17 -2.66 11.80 1.65
CA ILE A 17 -1.83 12.68 0.82
C ILE A 17 -0.40 12.51 1.32
N LEU A 18 0.49 12.17 0.40
CA LEU A 18 1.89 11.92 0.65
C LEU A 18 2.72 12.85 -0.24
N THR A 19 3.64 13.60 0.37
CA THR A 19 4.61 14.43 -0.36
C THR A 19 5.99 13.81 -0.19
N TYR A 20 6.58 13.41 -1.30
CA TYR A 20 7.95 12.90 -1.34
C TYR A 20 8.91 14.02 -1.73
N ASN A 21 9.93 14.25 -0.92
CA ASN A 21 11.03 15.16 -1.20
C ASN A 21 12.24 14.34 -1.65
N ASN A 22 12.70 14.56 -2.87
CA ASN A 22 13.92 13.93 -3.35
C ASN A 22 15.15 14.75 -2.90
N THR A 23 15.83 14.27 -1.88
CA THR A 23 17.07 14.87 -1.37
C THR A 23 18.33 14.20 -1.94
N SER A 24 18.17 13.23 -2.84
CA SER A 24 19.28 12.55 -3.51
C SER A 24 19.71 13.29 -4.79
N ASN A 25 20.83 12.87 -5.36
CA ASN A 25 21.31 13.35 -6.66
C ASN A 25 20.72 12.56 -7.84
N ASP A 26 19.91 11.55 -7.55
CA ASP A 26 19.31 10.67 -8.55
C ASP A 26 17.88 11.11 -8.91
N THR A 27 17.46 10.79 -10.14
CA THR A 27 16.09 10.96 -10.57
C THR A 27 15.24 9.75 -10.15
N ILE A 28 14.17 10.00 -9.40
CA ILE A 28 13.25 8.97 -8.89
C ILE A 28 12.12 8.75 -9.89
N LYS A 29 11.97 7.53 -10.40
CA LYS A 29 10.94 7.16 -11.38
C LYS A 29 9.76 6.40 -10.75
N TYR A 30 9.95 5.83 -9.58
CA TYR A 30 8.91 5.08 -8.84
C TYR A 30 9.14 5.25 -7.34
N ILE A 31 8.08 5.04 -6.57
CA ILE A 31 8.10 5.02 -5.10
C ILE A 31 7.60 3.65 -4.66
N ILE A 32 8.24 3.05 -3.67
CA ILE A 32 7.76 1.83 -3.03
C ILE A 32 7.24 2.19 -1.65
N LEU A 33 5.99 1.83 -1.38
CA LEU A 33 5.37 1.95 -0.07
C LEU A 33 5.18 0.58 0.54
N ASN A 34 5.33 0.51 1.86
CA ASN A 34 4.99 -0.67 2.63
C ASN A 34 3.49 -0.65 2.96
N ASP A 35 2.76 -1.66 2.51
CA ASP A 35 1.35 -1.89 2.79
C ASP A 35 1.19 -3.04 3.78
N TRP A 36 1.64 -2.79 5.02
CA TRP A 36 1.70 -3.81 6.06
C TRP A 36 0.35 -4.49 6.34
N ASN A 37 -0.75 -3.75 6.24
CA ASN A 37 -2.09 -4.32 6.45
C ASN A 37 -2.40 -5.42 5.44
N ASN A 38 -1.92 -5.29 4.22
CA ASN A 38 -2.15 -6.30 3.18
C ASN A 38 -1.32 -7.58 3.38
N ALA A 39 -0.32 -7.59 4.26
CA ALA A 39 0.39 -8.80 4.64
C ALA A 39 -0.53 -9.87 5.25
N TYR A 40 -1.65 -9.44 5.85
CA TYR A 40 -2.66 -10.33 6.44
C TYR A 40 -3.66 -10.88 5.40
N SER A 41 -3.68 -10.41 4.18
CA SER A 41 -4.68 -10.77 3.17
C SER A 41 -4.60 -12.24 2.71
N SER A 42 -3.41 -12.86 2.77
CA SER A 42 -3.17 -14.20 2.24
C SER A 42 -2.53 -15.14 3.25
N LYS A 43 -2.97 -16.39 3.25
CA LYS A 43 -2.34 -17.49 4.02
C LYS A 43 -0.96 -17.92 3.47
N THR A 44 -0.57 -17.39 2.31
CA THR A 44 0.72 -17.68 1.65
C THR A 44 1.70 -16.50 1.72
N SER A 45 1.31 -15.37 2.34
CA SER A 45 2.19 -14.22 2.52
C SER A 45 3.43 -14.57 3.36
N ALA A 46 4.46 -13.73 3.28
CA ALA A 46 5.66 -13.90 4.12
C ALA A 46 5.30 -13.89 5.62
N LEU A 47 4.36 -13.02 6.02
CA LEU A 47 3.86 -12.98 7.40
C LEU A 47 3.14 -14.27 7.78
N ALA A 48 2.32 -14.83 6.89
CA ALA A 48 1.62 -16.09 7.15
C ALA A 48 2.59 -17.27 7.34
N LYS A 49 3.66 -17.33 6.53
CA LYS A 49 4.72 -18.32 6.69
C LYS A 49 5.40 -18.20 8.05
N ARG A 50 5.73 -16.97 8.47
CA ARG A 50 6.30 -16.72 9.79
C ARG A 50 5.39 -17.18 10.92
N PHE A 51 4.09 -16.95 10.85
CA PHE A 51 3.12 -17.46 11.83
C PHE A 51 3.10 -18.99 11.87
N SER A 52 3.27 -19.67 10.74
CA SER A 52 3.42 -21.13 10.71
C SER A 52 4.69 -21.58 11.42
N ASP A 53 5.82 -20.93 11.17
CA ASP A 53 7.10 -21.25 11.77
C ASP A 53 7.10 -21.02 13.29
N GLU A 54 6.33 -20.03 13.75
CA GLU A 54 6.12 -19.70 15.17
C GLU A 54 4.96 -20.52 15.80
N PHE A 55 4.41 -21.52 15.10
CA PHE A 55 3.28 -22.35 15.52
C PHE A 55 1.99 -21.56 15.85
N SER A 56 1.85 -20.36 15.35
CA SER A 56 0.66 -19.53 15.53
C SER A 56 -0.46 -19.96 14.56
N ARG A 57 -1.39 -20.79 15.03
CA ARG A 57 -2.44 -21.37 14.19
C ARG A 57 -3.64 -20.45 13.95
N ALA A 58 -3.89 -19.48 14.81
CA ALA A 58 -5.08 -18.63 14.75
C ALA A 58 -5.26 -17.95 13.40
N PHE A 59 -4.18 -17.43 12.81
CA PHE A 59 -4.21 -16.79 11.51
C PHE A 59 -4.62 -17.74 10.37
N HIS A 60 -4.12 -18.98 10.38
CA HIS A 60 -4.43 -19.97 9.35
C HIS A 60 -5.84 -20.57 9.47
N LEU A 61 -6.41 -20.52 10.68
CA LEU A 61 -7.78 -20.95 10.95
C LEU A 61 -8.80 -19.85 10.65
N ALA A 62 -8.38 -18.59 10.61
CA ALA A 62 -9.24 -17.46 10.31
C ALA A 62 -9.84 -17.56 8.90
N SER A 63 -11.11 -17.15 8.76
CA SER A 63 -11.77 -17.03 7.46
C SER A 63 -11.21 -15.85 6.66
N ASP A 64 -11.52 -15.79 5.37
CA ASP A 64 -11.09 -14.68 4.51
C ASP A 64 -11.70 -13.34 4.94
N SER A 65 -12.90 -13.38 5.54
CA SER A 65 -13.60 -12.21 6.08
C SER A 65 -12.97 -11.69 7.39
N ASP A 66 -12.26 -12.54 8.13
CA ASP A 66 -11.64 -12.18 9.40
C ASP A 66 -10.20 -11.64 9.22
N ARG A 67 -9.64 -11.82 8.02
CA ARG A 67 -8.30 -11.32 7.69
C ARG A 67 -8.37 -9.92 7.09
N GLY A 68 -7.54 -9.01 7.61
CA GLY A 68 -7.41 -7.66 7.07
C GLY A 68 -6.76 -7.66 5.68
N LYS A 69 -7.22 -6.75 4.83
CA LYS A 69 -6.61 -6.49 3.51
C LYS A 69 -6.71 -5.01 3.16
N THR A 70 -5.85 -4.56 2.27
CA THR A 70 -5.92 -3.23 1.68
C THR A 70 -6.38 -3.34 0.23
N THR A 71 -7.45 -2.61 -0.11
CA THR A 71 -7.91 -2.45 -1.49
C THR A 71 -7.59 -1.03 -1.94
N ILE A 72 -6.69 -0.88 -2.91
CA ILE A 72 -6.35 0.41 -3.49
C ILE A 72 -7.42 0.79 -4.51
N ASN A 73 -8.14 1.87 -4.25
CA ASN A 73 -9.19 2.36 -5.15
C ASN A 73 -8.61 3.25 -6.24
N SER A 74 -7.73 4.18 -5.87
CA SER A 74 -7.03 5.03 -6.83
C SER A 74 -5.75 5.63 -6.24
N ILE A 75 -4.79 5.92 -7.11
CA ILE A 75 -3.61 6.71 -6.82
C ILE A 75 -3.52 7.79 -7.87
N SER A 76 -3.39 9.04 -7.46
CA SER A 76 -3.30 10.18 -8.39
C SER A 76 -2.19 11.14 -8.00
N ASP A 77 -1.70 11.90 -8.98
CA ASP A 77 -0.74 12.98 -8.78
C ASP A 77 -1.43 14.30 -8.36
N SER A 78 -0.66 15.40 -8.31
CA SER A 78 -1.16 16.72 -7.97
C SER A 78 -2.14 17.30 -9.01
N ASN A 79 -2.15 16.78 -10.23
CA ASN A 79 -3.05 17.18 -11.32
C ASN A 79 -4.30 16.31 -11.38
N PHE A 80 -4.48 15.39 -10.40
CA PHE A 80 -5.55 14.38 -10.33
C PHE A 80 -5.48 13.35 -11.47
N GLU A 81 -4.32 13.20 -12.12
CA GLU A 81 -4.10 12.14 -13.10
C GLU A 81 -3.78 10.83 -12.39
N ASN A 82 -4.39 9.74 -12.86
CA ASN A 82 -4.14 8.41 -12.29
C ASN A 82 -2.69 7.98 -12.51
N ILE A 83 -2.11 7.40 -11.47
CA ILE A 83 -0.76 6.85 -11.48
C ILE A 83 -0.85 5.33 -11.46
N ALA A 84 -0.11 4.68 -12.36
CA ALA A 84 -0.02 3.22 -12.40
C ALA A 84 0.73 2.68 -11.18
N TRP A 85 0.22 1.59 -10.62
CA TRP A 85 0.84 0.91 -9.49
C TRP A 85 0.76 -0.61 -9.65
N GLU A 86 1.63 -1.31 -8.96
CA GLU A 86 1.70 -2.77 -8.96
C GLU A 86 2.19 -3.31 -7.62
N ARG A 87 1.97 -4.60 -7.36
CA ARG A 87 2.60 -5.33 -6.27
C ARG A 87 3.76 -6.13 -6.86
N PRO A 88 5.03 -5.71 -6.61
CA PRO A 88 6.19 -6.30 -7.26
C PRO A 88 6.40 -7.75 -6.82
N ASN A 89 6.69 -8.65 -7.77
CA ASN A 89 7.02 -10.05 -7.52
C ASN A 89 6.00 -10.80 -6.64
N ASP A 90 4.71 -10.47 -6.74
CA ASP A 90 3.65 -11.04 -5.91
C ASP A 90 3.84 -10.80 -4.40
N ILE A 91 4.65 -9.82 -4.03
CA ILE A 91 4.81 -9.42 -2.64
C ILE A 91 3.60 -8.58 -2.24
N VAL A 92 2.70 -9.19 -1.48
CA VAL A 92 1.37 -8.63 -1.18
C VAL A 92 1.40 -7.36 -0.32
N ASP A 93 2.45 -7.15 0.44
CA ASP A 93 2.65 -6.05 1.37
C ASP A 93 3.56 -4.91 0.84
N LEU A 94 3.91 -4.95 -0.45
CA LEU A 94 4.57 -3.84 -1.13
C LEU A 94 3.67 -3.25 -2.20
N LEU A 95 3.73 -1.93 -2.33
CA LEU A 95 3.03 -1.15 -3.35
C LEU A 95 4.05 -0.31 -4.10
N LYS A 96 4.30 -0.64 -5.36
CA LYS A 96 5.16 0.14 -6.25
C LYS A 96 4.32 1.07 -7.09
N ILE A 97 4.58 2.36 -6.99
CA ILE A 97 3.89 3.44 -7.69
C ILE A 97 4.82 3.97 -8.78
N ASN A 98 4.45 3.79 -10.04
CA ASN A 98 5.23 4.22 -11.20
C ASN A 98 4.84 5.66 -11.56
N LEU A 99 5.70 6.63 -11.23
CA LEU A 99 5.39 8.05 -11.38
C LEU A 99 5.19 8.46 -12.84
N ASN A 100 4.13 9.21 -13.14
CA ASN A 100 3.89 9.77 -14.48
C ASN A 100 5.01 10.74 -14.89
N THR A 101 5.48 11.53 -13.92
CA THR A 101 6.62 12.44 -14.08
C THR A 101 7.69 12.08 -13.05
N PRO A 102 8.94 11.79 -13.48
CA PRO A 102 10.02 11.51 -12.55
C PRO A 102 10.33 12.69 -11.62
N ILE A 103 10.69 12.40 -10.37
CA ILE A 103 11.10 13.42 -9.39
C ILE A 103 12.58 13.70 -9.56
N LEU A 104 12.91 14.90 -10.01
CA LEU A 104 14.29 15.34 -10.19
C LEU A 104 15.01 15.55 -8.83
N PRO A 105 16.35 15.60 -8.80
CA PRO A 105 17.08 16.01 -7.61
C PRO A 105 16.58 17.32 -7.02
N CYS A 106 16.54 17.43 -5.71
CA CYS A 106 16.09 18.60 -4.97
C CYS A 106 14.66 19.06 -5.29
N SER A 107 13.82 18.17 -5.84
CA SER A 107 12.42 18.45 -6.13
C SER A 107 11.48 17.59 -5.27
N LYS A 108 10.19 17.93 -5.28
CA LYS A 108 9.16 17.20 -4.53
C LYS A 108 7.96 16.88 -5.42
N GLN A 109 7.27 15.81 -5.08
CA GLN A 109 5.99 15.46 -5.70
C GLN A 109 4.99 15.02 -4.64
N THR A 110 3.73 15.38 -4.85
CA THR A 110 2.63 14.98 -3.99
C THR A 110 1.76 13.97 -4.73
N ILE A 111 1.42 12.88 -4.05
CA ILE A 111 0.50 11.86 -4.53
C ILE A 111 -0.65 11.70 -3.54
N THR A 112 -1.82 11.36 -4.04
CA THR A 112 -3.01 11.10 -3.23
C THR A 112 -3.43 9.64 -3.44
N LEU A 113 -3.59 8.93 -2.34
CA LEU A 113 -4.06 7.54 -2.33
C LEU A 113 -5.47 7.50 -1.72
N PHE A 114 -6.35 6.70 -2.33
CA PHE A 114 -7.65 6.31 -1.77
C PHE A 114 -7.68 4.79 -1.63
N TYR A 115 -7.95 4.31 -0.43
CA TYR A 115 -7.98 2.89 -0.10
C TYR A 115 -8.82 2.61 1.13
#